data_b4a5288993f5d159d36ec292b1240905
#
_entry.id   b4a5288993f5d159d36ec292b1240905
#
_cell.length_a   1.000
_cell.length_b   1.000
_cell.length_c   1.000
_cell.angle_alpha   90.00
_cell.angle_beta   90.00
_cell.angle_gamma   90.00
#
_symmetry.space_group_name_H-M   'P 1'
#
loop_
_entity.id
_entity.type
_entity.pdbx_description
1 polymer ?
#
loop_
_entity_poly.entity_id
_entity_poly.type
_entity_poly.pdbx_seq_one_letter_code
_entity_poly.pdbx_strand_id
1 'polypeptide(L)'
;NGFYYKMFHKPKWIWPIAEHQIRKVAGLGKIDVTGKHVDRRYEKHYRFPDVCVVGGGPSGLAAAKGALDEGKQVLLIDDNPELGGHALHSILPVVNCSNSELNEIPEYKAVKKLIEKLAENTNLEVMVNTSVFGLYEDNLVAAQCDANLFKIRAESVVLAPGATDRHLVFENNDRPGILTARGVERLIMCHAVLPGKDTVVVTTHDGGFHTALLLKGAG
;
A
#
# COMPACT_ATOMS: atom_id res chain seq x y z
N ASN A 1 -0.39 26.69 -13.11
CA ASN A 1 0.62 25.64 -13.26
C ASN A 1 1.33 25.62 -14.62
N GLY A 2 1.54 26.69 -15.30
CA GLY A 2 2.31 26.80 -16.54
C GLY A 2 3.30 27.97 -16.53
N PHE A 3 3.54 28.53 -15.35
CA PHE A 3 4.33 29.75 -15.20
C PHE A 3 5.79 29.61 -15.62
N TYR A 4 6.43 28.50 -15.28
CA TYR A 4 7.84 28.26 -15.58
C TYR A 4 8.16 28.13 -17.07
N TYR A 5 7.25 27.55 -17.86
CA TYR A 5 7.50 27.33 -19.27
C TYR A 5 7.18 28.55 -20.15
N LYS A 6 6.31 29.44 -19.71
CA LYS A 6 5.88 30.59 -20.52
C LYS A 6 6.96 31.65 -20.70
N MET A 7 7.88 31.82 -19.73
CA MET A 7 8.94 32.82 -19.78
C MET A 7 10.02 32.51 -20.82
N PHE A 8 10.27 31.23 -21.11
CA PHE A 8 11.37 30.80 -21.99
C PHE A 8 10.90 30.29 -23.35
N HIS A 9 9.61 30.45 -23.66
CA HIS A 9 9.02 29.91 -24.89
C HIS A 9 9.21 30.83 -26.10
N LYS A 10 9.52 32.08 -25.89
CA LYS A 10 9.80 33.05 -26.97
C LYS A 10 11.06 33.87 -26.64
N PRO A 11 12.01 34.00 -27.60
CA PRO A 11 12.05 33.33 -28.92
C PRO A 11 12.39 31.82 -28.79
N LYS A 12 11.89 30.99 -29.71
CA LYS A 12 11.98 29.53 -29.67
C LYS A 12 13.40 28.95 -29.55
N TRP A 13 14.41 29.67 -30.00
CA TRP A 13 15.82 29.22 -29.93
C TRP A 13 16.40 29.24 -28.52
N ILE A 14 15.82 30.02 -27.59
CA ILE A 14 16.27 30.07 -26.19
C ILE A 14 15.85 28.81 -25.43
N TRP A 15 14.75 28.17 -25.84
CA TRP A 15 14.18 27.04 -25.12
C TRP A 15 15.17 25.87 -24.90
N PRO A 16 15.92 25.36 -25.89
CA PRO A 16 16.85 24.25 -25.67
C PRO A 16 17.93 24.57 -24.62
N ILE A 17 18.39 25.83 -24.56
CA ILE A 17 19.39 26.27 -23.60
C ILE A 17 18.78 26.37 -22.20
N ALA A 18 17.61 27.00 -22.09
CA ALA A 18 16.89 27.15 -20.83
C ALA A 18 16.44 25.79 -20.27
N GLU A 19 15.92 24.89 -21.11
CA GLU A 19 15.52 23.55 -20.74
C GLU A 19 16.69 22.76 -20.11
N HIS A 20 17.86 22.82 -20.75
CA HIS A 20 19.04 22.12 -20.24
C HIS A 20 19.44 22.61 -18.83
N GLN A 21 19.41 23.91 -18.60
CA GLN A 21 19.74 24.48 -17.29
C GLN A 21 18.66 24.18 -16.25
N ILE A 22 17.39 24.30 -16.61
CA ILE A 22 16.26 23.99 -15.73
C ILE A 22 16.30 22.51 -15.32
N ARG A 23 16.54 21.60 -16.24
CA ARG A 23 16.67 20.16 -15.96
C ARG A 23 17.83 19.87 -15.00
N LYS A 24 18.96 20.56 -15.18
CA LYS A 24 20.13 20.41 -14.31
C LYS A 24 19.85 20.90 -12.89
N VAL A 25 19.19 22.05 -12.74
CA VAL A 25 18.82 22.63 -11.45
C VAL A 25 17.72 21.81 -10.76
N ALA A 26 16.76 21.30 -11.52
CA ALA A 26 15.68 20.48 -11.02
C ALA A 26 16.10 19.03 -10.67
N GLY A 27 17.35 18.65 -10.93
CA GLY A 27 17.83 17.30 -10.64
C GLY A 27 17.15 16.17 -11.43
N LEU A 28 16.50 16.50 -12.55
CA LEU A 28 15.70 15.53 -13.35
C LEU A 28 16.55 14.48 -14.09
N GLY A 29 17.90 14.57 -14.00
CA GLY A 29 18.77 13.62 -14.67
C GLY A 29 18.67 13.63 -16.20
N LYS A 30 19.34 12.71 -16.84
CA LYS A 30 19.23 12.44 -18.28
C LYS A 30 18.53 11.13 -18.48
N ILE A 31 17.50 11.11 -19.34
CA ILE A 31 16.89 9.85 -19.78
C ILE A 31 17.91 9.22 -20.75
N ASP A 32 18.41 8.05 -20.41
CA ASP A 32 19.23 7.26 -21.31
C ASP A 32 18.32 6.57 -22.34
N VAL A 33 18.20 7.19 -23.50
CA VAL A 33 17.44 6.63 -24.63
C VAL A 33 18.24 5.56 -25.41
N THR A 34 19.53 5.40 -25.07
CA THR A 34 20.40 4.40 -25.69
C THR A 34 20.57 3.14 -24.83
N GLY A 35 19.98 3.16 -23.63
CA GLY A 35 19.99 2.05 -22.70
C GLY A 35 19.52 0.77 -23.39
N LYS A 36 20.28 -0.30 -23.23
CA LYS A 36 19.89 -1.63 -23.74
C LYS A 36 18.51 -1.95 -23.19
N HIS A 37 17.55 -2.13 -24.06
CA HIS A 37 16.28 -2.75 -23.69
C HIS A 37 16.62 -4.08 -22.99
N VAL A 38 16.37 -4.16 -21.69
CA VAL A 38 16.34 -5.45 -21.03
C VAL A 38 15.14 -6.16 -21.63
N ASP A 39 15.39 -7.19 -22.42
CA ASP A 39 14.35 -8.03 -23.01
C ASP A 39 13.66 -8.79 -21.86
N ARG A 40 12.75 -8.10 -21.18
CA ARG A 40 11.95 -8.70 -20.11
C ARG A 40 10.85 -9.49 -20.80
N ARG A 41 10.95 -10.80 -20.72
CA ARG A 41 9.85 -11.67 -21.11
C ARG A 41 8.72 -11.49 -20.11
N TYR A 42 7.60 -11.00 -20.59
CA TYR A 42 6.39 -10.87 -19.80
C TYR A 42 5.54 -12.12 -20.00
N GLU A 43 5.24 -12.82 -18.92
CA GLU A 43 4.36 -13.98 -18.96
C GLU A 43 2.95 -13.59 -18.58
N LYS A 44 1.98 -14.26 -19.20
CA LYS A 44 0.55 -14.07 -18.91
C LYS A 44 0.01 -15.30 -18.22
N HIS A 45 -0.53 -15.10 -17.04
CA HIS A 45 -1.12 -16.15 -16.22
C HIS A 45 -2.62 -15.92 -16.07
N TYR A 46 -3.35 -17.01 -15.94
CA TYR A 46 -4.81 -16.97 -15.76
C TYR A 46 -5.18 -17.64 -14.44
N ARG A 47 -6.18 -17.09 -13.74
CA ARG A 47 -6.75 -17.63 -12.52
C ARG A 47 -8.26 -17.53 -12.59
N PHE A 48 -8.93 -18.52 -11.98
CA PHE A 48 -10.40 -18.65 -12.00
C PHE A 48 -10.91 -19.02 -10.59
N PRO A 49 -10.71 -18.20 -9.56
CA PRO A 49 -11.23 -18.47 -8.24
C PRO A 49 -12.73 -18.19 -8.18
N ASP A 50 -13.42 -18.76 -7.18
CA ASP A 50 -14.81 -18.37 -6.89
C ASP A 50 -14.83 -16.92 -6.37
N VAL A 51 -13.91 -16.60 -5.46
CA VAL A 51 -13.81 -15.25 -4.87
C VAL A 51 -12.39 -14.70 -5.02
N CYS A 52 -12.28 -13.52 -5.61
CA CYS A 52 -11.05 -12.74 -5.64
C CYS A 52 -11.13 -11.61 -4.62
N VAL A 53 -10.23 -11.59 -3.64
CA VAL A 53 -10.14 -10.55 -2.61
C VAL A 53 -8.93 -9.67 -2.91
N VAL A 54 -9.15 -8.39 -3.11
CA VAL A 54 -8.11 -7.39 -3.39
C VAL A 54 -7.82 -6.57 -2.14
N GLY A 55 -6.65 -6.78 -1.56
CA GLY A 55 -6.18 -6.19 -0.31
C GLY A 55 -6.20 -7.20 0.85
N GLY A 56 -5.03 -7.46 1.41
CA GLY A 56 -4.79 -8.42 2.49
C GLY A 56 -4.80 -7.81 3.90
N GLY A 57 -5.42 -6.63 4.07
CA GLY A 57 -5.65 -6.02 5.38
C GLY A 57 -6.76 -6.71 6.18
N PRO A 58 -7.09 -6.23 7.40
CA PRO A 58 -8.11 -6.85 8.26
C PRO A 58 -9.43 -7.14 7.56
N SER A 59 -9.93 -6.20 6.75
CA SER A 59 -11.18 -6.34 6.00
C SER A 59 -11.09 -7.44 4.94
N GLY A 60 -9.98 -7.49 4.20
CA GLY A 60 -9.78 -8.51 3.17
C GLY A 60 -9.58 -9.90 3.77
N LEU A 61 -8.84 -10.00 4.88
CA LEU A 61 -8.67 -11.26 5.61
C LEU A 61 -10.01 -11.78 6.17
N ALA A 62 -10.86 -10.88 6.67
CA ALA A 62 -12.20 -11.25 7.14
C ALA A 62 -13.09 -11.74 5.98
N ALA A 63 -13.03 -11.05 4.83
CA ALA A 63 -13.75 -11.47 3.63
C ALA A 63 -13.26 -12.84 3.11
N ALA A 64 -11.94 -13.02 3.04
CA ALA A 64 -11.35 -14.30 2.65
C ALA A 64 -11.78 -15.43 3.59
N LYS A 65 -11.73 -15.17 4.92
CA LYS A 65 -12.20 -16.13 5.91
C LYS A 65 -13.66 -16.51 5.69
N GLY A 66 -14.55 -15.53 5.52
CA GLY A 66 -15.97 -15.80 5.29
C GLY A 66 -16.22 -16.65 4.04
N ALA A 67 -15.52 -16.39 2.94
CA ALA A 67 -15.63 -17.17 1.72
C ALA A 67 -15.07 -18.60 1.89
N LEU A 68 -13.97 -18.76 2.62
CA LEU A 68 -13.38 -20.07 2.94
C LEU A 68 -14.29 -20.89 3.87
N ASP A 69 -14.96 -20.27 4.84
CA ASP A 69 -15.91 -20.93 5.72
C ASP A 69 -17.11 -21.51 4.93
N GLU A 70 -17.45 -20.92 3.77
CA GLU A 70 -18.46 -21.42 2.81
C GLU A 70 -17.88 -22.44 1.79
N GLY A 71 -16.62 -22.84 1.96
CA GLY A 71 -15.96 -23.82 1.10
C GLY A 71 -15.52 -23.30 -0.27
N LYS A 72 -15.50 -21.99 -0.47
CA LYS A 72 -15.12 -21.36 -1.75
C LYS A 72 -13.61 -21.39 -2.00
N GLN A 73 -13.24 -21.43 -3.29
CA GLN A 73 -11.86 -21.20 -3.73
C GLN A 73 -11.58 -19.70 -3.71
N VAL A 74 -10.62 -19.28 -2.88
CA VAL A 74 -10.32 -17.87 -2.65
C VAL A 74 -8.93 -17.52 -3.16
N LEU A 75 -8.83 -16.44 -3.94
CA LEU A 75 -7.59 -15.80 -4.30
C LEU A 75 -7.50 -14.45 -3.56
N LEU A 76 -6.53 -14.33 -2.66
CA LEU A 76 -6.23 -13.10 -1.91
C LEU A 76 -4.99 -12.43 -2.49
N ILE A 77 -5.12 -11.15 -2.88
CA ILE A 77 -4.05 -10.37 -3.53
C ILE A 77 -3.70 -9.16 -2.68
N ASP A 78 -2.41 -8.93 -2.45
CA ASP A 78 -1.92 -7.72 -1.78
C ASP A 78 -0.65 -7.18 -2.48
N ASP A 79 -0.50 -5.87 -2.53
CA ASP A 79 0.67 -5.21 -3.13
C ASP A 79 1.88 -5.14 -2.18
N ASN A 80 1.67 -5.40 -0.89
CA ASN A 80 2.74 -5.51 0.09
C ASN A 80 3.35 -6.92 0.12
N PRO A 81 4.59 -7.05 0.66
CA PRO A 81 5.23 -8.36 0.82
C PRO A 81 4.59 -9.23 1.92
N GLU A 82 3.83 -8.63 2.82
CA GLU A 82 3.16 -9.30 3.94
C GLU A 82 1.70 -8.90 4.03
N LEU A 83 0.84 -9.87 4.34
CA LEU A 83 -0.57 -9.64 4.65
C LEU A 83 -0.72 -8.98 6.03
N GLY A 84 -1.84 -8.32 6.26
CA GLY A 84 -2.22 -7.73 7.54
C GLY A 84 -2.47 -6.21 7.47
N GLY A 85 -1.99 -5.55 6.45
CA GLY A 85 -2.22 -4.12 6.22
C GLY A 85 -1.85 -3.27 7.45
N HIS A 86 -2.71 -2.31 7.81
CA HIS A 86 -2.44 -1.45 8.97
C HIS A 86 -2.37 -2.16 10.31
N ALA A 87 -3.08 -3.27 10.49
CA ALA A 87 -3.06 -3.98 11.74
C ALA A 87 -1.65 -4.45 12.12
N LEU A 88 -0.75 -4.63 11.14
CA LEU A 88 0.66 -4.96 11.43
C LEU A 88 1.41 -3.86 12.19
N HIS A 89 0.94 -2.63 12.10
CA HIS A 89 1.57 -1.47 12.72
C HIS A 89 0.83 -0.96 13.96
N SER A 90 -0.28 -1.61 14.33
CA SER A 90 -1.11 -1.20 15.46
C SER A 90 -0.76 -1.94 16.73
N ILE A 91 -0.43 -1.18 17.79
CA ILE A 91 -0.24 -1.69 19.14
C ILE A 91 -1.52 -1.66 19.97
N LEU A 92 -2.61 -1.10 19.40
CA LEU A 92 -3.90 -1.04 20.08
C LEU A 92 -4.45 -2.44 20.33
N PRO A 93 -5.13 -2.65 21.46
CA PRO A 93 -5.79 -3.92 21.71
C PRO A 93 -7.01 -4.09 20.81
N VAL A 94 -7.25 -5.31 20.37
CA VAL A 94 -8.51 -5.67 19.72
C VAL A 94 -9.62 -5.62 20.77
N VAL A 95 -10.69 -4.90 20.47
CA VAL A 95 -11.85 -4.78 21.37
C VAL A 95 -13.13 -5.23 20.65
N ASN A 96 -14.07 -5.76 21.41
CA ASN A 96 -15.39 -6.20 20.92
C ASN A 96 -15.32 -7.22 19.77
N CYS A 97 -14.29 -8.06 19.77
CA CYS A 97 -14.21 -9.18 18.82
C CYS A 97 -15.10 -10.33 19.27
N SER A 98 -15.85 -10.90 18.34
CA SER A 98 -16.67 -12.12 18.60
C SER A 98 -15.80 -13.33 19.00
N ASN A 99 -14.53 -13.34 18.62
CA ASN A 99 -13.56 -14.31 19.09
C ASN A 99 -12.88 -13.80 20.36
N SER A 100 -13.26 -14.38 21.52
CA SER A 100 -12.72 -13.99 22.83
C SER A 100 -11.20 -14.14 22.95
N GLU A 101 -10.59 -15.06 22.22
CA GLU A 101 -9.12 -15.26 22.23
C GLU A 101 -8.33 -14.11 21.62
N LEU A 102 -8.98 -13.28 20.82
CA LEU A 102 -8.36 -12.12 20.17
C LEU A 102 -8.57 -10.82 20.94
N ASN A 103 -9.52 -10.78 21.89
CA ASN A 103 -9.75 -9.59 22.68
C ASN A 103 -8.53 -9.27 23.58
N GLU A 104 -8.28 -7.98 23.74
CA GLU A 104 -7.20 -7.42 24.59
C GLU A 104 -5.77 -7.70 24.12
N ILE A 105 -5.58 -8.47 23.04
CA ILE A 105 -4.24 -8.60 22.44
C ILE A 105 -4.00 -7.50 21.40
N PRO A 106 -2.74 -7.05 21.19
CA PRO A 106 -2.44 -6.06 20.17
C PRO A 106 -2.87 -6.51 18.78
N GLU A 107 -3.42 -5.59 17.98
CA GLU A 107 -3.93 -5.88 16.65
C GLU A 107 -2.89 -6.57 15.75
N TYR A 108 -1.61 -6.18 15.82
CA TYR A 108 -0.56 -6.81 15.04
C TYR A 108 -0.37 -8.30 15.39
N LYS A 109 -0.61 -8.69 16.66
CA LYS A 109 -0.57 -10.10 17.06
C LYS A 109 -1.83 -10.84 16.62
N ALA A 110 -2.98 -10.19 16.73
CA ALA A 110 -4.26 -10.76 16.34
C ALA A 110 -4.30 -11.08 14.84
N VAL A 111 -3.86 -10.12 14.00
CA VAL A 111 -3.83 -10.29 12.55
C VAL A 111 -2.84 -11.39 12.13
N LYS A 112 -1.69 -11.50 12.78
CA LYS A 112 -0.72 -12.59 12.50
C LYS A 112 -1.33 -13.96 12.80
N LYS A 113 -1.99 -14.13 13.93
CA LYS A 113 -2.70 -15.38 14.25
C LYS A 113 -3.77 -15.71 13.22
N LEU A 114 -4.51 -14.72 12.73
CA LEU A 114 -5.52 -14.92 11.69
C LEU A 114 -4.87 -15.38 10.38
N ILE A 115 -3.78 -14.75 9.96
CA ILE A 115 -3.05 -15.11 8.74
C ILE A 115 -2.54 -16.55 8.84
N GLU A 116 -1.89 -16.92 9.96
CA GLU A 116 -1.41 -18.28 10.20
C GLU A 116 -2.53 -19.32 10.05
N LYS A 117 -3.68 -19.05 10.69
CA LYS A 117 -4.85 -19.92 10.59
C LYS A 117 -5.43 -20.04 9.18
N LEU A 118 -5.46 -18.94 8.42
CA LEU A 118 -5.94 -18.94 7.04
C LEU A 118 -4.98 -19.68 6.11
N ALA A 119 -3.67 -19.60 6.34
CA ALA A 119 -2.65 -20.26 5.53
C ALA A 119 -2.75 -21.80 5.56
N GLU A 120 -3.42 -22.38 6.57
CA GLU A 120 -3.68 -23.83 6.64
C GLU A 120 -4.77 -24.30 5.68
N ASN A 121 -5.56 -23.37 5.11
CA ASN A 121 -6.68 -23.70 4.25
C ASN A 121 -6.22 -23.93 2.80
N THR A 122 -6.43 -25.14 2.28
CA THR A 122 -6.02 -25.52 0.92
C THR A 122 -6.80 -24.82 -0.20
N ASN A 123 -7.95 -24.21 0.12
CA ASN A 123 -8.76 -23.43 -0.83
C ASN A 123 -8.31 -21.97 -0.92
N LEU A 124 -7.26 -21.56 -0.22
CA LEU A 124 -6.71 -20.22 -0.27
C LEU A 124 -5.42 -20.17 -1.11
N GLU A 125 -5.45 -19.39 -2.18
CA GLU A 125 -4.23 -18.94 -2.88
C GLU A 125 -3.93 -17.50 -2.46
N VAL A 126 -2.67 -17.21 -2.09
CA VAL A 126 -2.22 -15.87 -1.70
C VAL A 126 -1.20 -15.36 -2.69
N MET A 127 -1.40 -14.14 -3.17
CA MET A 127 -0.46 -13.42 -4.05
C MET A 127 -0.05 -12.11 -3.40
N VAL A 128 1.12 -12.08 -2.77
CA VAL A 128 1.76 -10.86 -2.24
C VAL A 128 2.65 -10.19 -3.30
N ASN A 129 3.13 -8.96 -3.04
CA ASN A 129 3.88 -8.15 -4.01
C ASN A 129 3.17 -8.04 -5.36
N THR A 130 1.83 -8.10 -5.36
CA THR A 130 1.02 -8.17 -6.56
C THR A 130 0.05 -7.01 -6.60
N SER A 131 0.28 -6.09 -7.52
CA SER A 131 -0.57 -4.89 -7.68
C SER A 131 -1.73 -5.18 -8.62
N VAL A 132 -2.95 -5.00 -8.11
CA VAL A 132 -4.16 -4.98 -8.94
C VAL A 132 -4.31 -3.59 -9.53
N PHE A 133 -4.31 -3.48 -10.85
CA PHE A 133 -4.39 -2.20 -11.56
C PHE A 133 -5.67 -2.02 -12.38
N GLY A 134 -6.53 -3.02 -12.45
CA GLY A 134 -7.79 -2.91 -13.18
C GLY A 134 -8.84 -3.93 -12.75
N LEU A 135 -10.10 -3.48 -12.73
CA LEU A 135 -11.29 -4.29 -12.64
C LEU A 135 -12.17 -3.95 -13.84
N TYR A 136 -12.53 -4.96 -14.61
CA TYR A 136 -13.24 -4.83 -15.87
C TYR A 136 -14.55 -5.62 -15.84
N GLU A 137 -15.29 -5.60 -16.93
CA GLU A 137 -16.54 -6.34 -17.09
C GLU A 137 -16.37 -7.83 -16.79
N ASP A 138 -17.44 -8.47 -16.34
CA ASP A 138 -17.50 -9.88 -15.95
C ASP A 138 -16.46 -10.26 -14.88
N ASN A 139 -16.23 -9.38 -13.89
CA ASN A 139 -15.30 -9.58 -12.78
C ASN A 139 -13.87 -9.95 -13.22
N LEU A 140 -13.42 -9.40 -14.36
CA LEU A 140 -12.05 -9.57 -14.79
C LEU A 140 -11.14 -8.62 -14.02
N VAL A 141 -10.30 -9.17 -13.17
CA VAL A 141 -9.26 -8.45 -12.43
C VAL A 141 -7.93 -8.60 -13.16
N ALA A 142 -7.23 -7.48 -13.35
CA ALA A 142 -5.88 -7.46 -13.90
C ALA A 142 -4.89 -7.11 -12.81
N ALA A 143 -3.87 -7.95 -12.63
CA ALA A 143 -2.84 -7.78 -11.63
C ALA A 143 -1.44 -8.02 -12.22
N GLN A 144 -0.42 -7.43 -11.58
CA GLN A 144 0.97 -7.56 -11.99
C GLN A 144 1.84 -7.89 -10.77
N CYS A 145 2.73 -8.85 -10.96
CA CYS A 145 3.82 -9.16 -10.05
C CYS A 145 5.11 -9.29 -10.87
N ASP A 146 6.08 -8.40 -10.64
CA ASP A 146 7.32 -8.32 -11.42
C ASP A 146 7.07 -8.24 -12.94
N ALA A 147 7.51 -9.27 -13.70
CA ALA A 147 7.31 -9.38 -15.14
C ALA A 147 6.06 -10.19 -15.51
N ASN A 148 5.25 -10.62 -14.53
CA ASN A 148 4.08 -11.45 -14.77
C ASN A 148 2.80 -10.63 -14.76
N LEU A 149 1.96 -10.85 -15.75
CA LEU A 149 0.62 -10.29 -15.86
C LEU A 149 -0.41 -11.37 -15.53
N PHE A 150 -1.25 -11.11 -14.57
CA PHE A 150 -2.33 -12.01 -14.17
C PHE A 150 -3.68 -11.49 -14.67
N LYS A 151 -4.41 -12.34 -15.35
CA LYS A 151 -5.80 -12.16 -15.73
C LYS A 151 -6.65 -13.10 -14.90
N ILE A 152 -7.39 -12.52 -13.96
CA ILE A 152 -8.14 -13.26 -12.96
C ILE A 152 -9.62 -13.04 -13.23
N ARG A 153 -10.35 -14.10 -13.48
CA ARG A 153 -11.80 -14.03 -13.66
C ARG A 153 -12.46 -14.80 -12.54
N ALA A 154 -13.11 -14.06 -11.65
CA ALA A 154 -13.75 -14.60 -10.46
C ALA A 154 -15.28 -14.56 -10.58
N GLU A 155 -15.99 -15.43 -9.85
CA GLU A 155 -17.44 -15.33 -9.72
C GLU A 155 -17.82 -14.06 -8.92
N SER A 156 -17.02 -13.74 -7.90
CA SER A 156 -17.20 -12.54 -7.07
C SER A 156 -15.87 -11.85 -6.79
N VAL A 157 -15.89 -10.51 -6.70
CA VAL A 157 -14.72 -9.71 -6.35
C VAL A 157 -15.01 -8.87 -5.12
N VAL A 158 -14.14 -8.94 -4.11
CA VAL A 158 -14.19 -8.12 -2.91
C VAL A 158 -13.05 -7.11 -2.97
N LEU A 159 -13.36 -5.82 -2.95
CA LEU A 159 -12.38 -4.75 -2.91
C LEU A 159 -12.17 -4.29 -1.47
N ALA A 160 -10.99 -4.53 -0.93
CA ALA A 160 -10.56 -4.12 0.40
C ALA A 160 -9.20 -3.39 0.37
N PRO A 161 -9.02 -2.36 -0.50
CA PRO A 161 -7.73 -1.71 -0.76
C PRO A 161 -7.24 -0.85 0.42
N GLY A 162 -8.03 -0.73 1.48
CA GLY A 162 -7.71 0.10 2.64
C GLY A 162 -7.86 1.60 2.33
N ALA A 163 -7.06 2.39 3.05
CA ALA A 163 -7.04 3.84 2.92
C ALA A 163 -5.62 4.37 3.11
N THR A 164 -5.31 5.49 2.51
CA THR A 164 -4.06 6.23 2.68
C THR A 164 -4.30 7.52 3.43
N ASP A 165 -3.34 7.92 4.24
CA ASP A 165 -3.40 9.20 4.94
C ASP A 165 -3.32 10.35 3.93
N ARG A 166 -4.10 11.38 4.18
CA ARG A 166 -4.04 12.63 3.43
C ARG A 166 -3.35 13.69 4.28
N HIS A 167 -2.28 14.28 3.76
CA HIS A 167 -1.61 15.38 4.43
C HIS A 167 -2.56 16.55 4.69
N LEU A 168 -2.48 17.12 5.89
CA LEU A 168 -3.14 18.39 6.19
C LEU A 168 -2.50 19.50 5.37
N VAL A 169 -3.32 20.45 4.93
CA VAL A 169 -2.87 21.61 4.15
C VAL A 169 -2.57 22.75 5.10
N PHE A 170 -1.29 23.06 5.26
CA PHE A 170 -0.79 24.21 6.01
C PHE A 170 0.52 24.71 5.38
N GLU A 171 0.97 25.87 5.79
CA GLU A 171 2.20 26.45 5.25
C GLU A 171 3.40 25.55 5.54
N ASN A 172 4.22 25.26 4.51
CA ASN A 172 5.41 24.40 4.56
C ASN A 172 5.16 22.93 4.91
N ASN A 173 3.96 22.41 4.65
CA ASN A 173 3.63 20.99 4.91
C ASN A 173 4.41 20.00 4.03
N ASP A 174 5.18 20.48 3.06
CA ASP A 174 6.05 19.74 2.15
C ASP A 174 7.51 19.63 2.60
N ARG A 175 7.84 20.19 3.77
CA ARG A 175 9.21 20.17 4.28
C ARG A 175 9.59 18.78 4.84
N PRO A 176 10.89 18.41 4.73
CA PRO A 176 11.42 17.22 5.40
C PRO A 176 11.10 17.23 6.91
N GLY A 177 10.69 16.08 7.43
CA GLY A 177 10.29 15.92 8.83
C GLY A 177 8.79 16.01 9.06
N ILE A 178 8.00 16.38 8.06
CA ILE A 178 6.54 16.33 8.11
C ILE A 178 6.09 14.99 7.52
N LEU A 179 5.52 14.14 8.36
CA LEU A 179 5.19 12.76 8.02
C LEU A 179 3.71 12.48 8.31
N THR A 180 3.11 11.57 7.58
CA THR A 180 1.79 11.04 7.93
C THR A 180 1.90 10.09 9.12
N ALA A 181 0.82 9.98 9.90
CA ALA A 181 0.75 9.11 11.08
C ALA A 181 1.11 7.66 10.72
N ARG A 182 0.51 7.12 9.67
CA ARG A 182 0.79 5.74 9.19
C ARG A 182 2.22 5.55 8.68
N GLY A 183 2.80 6.60 8.09
CA GLY A 183 4.20 6.60 7.69
C GLY A 183 5.13 6.44 8.89
N VAL A 184 4.86 7.16 9.98
CA VAL A 184 5.59 7.07 11.25
C VAL A 184 5.42 5.68 11.89
N GLU A 185 4.20 5.18 11.98
CA GLU A 185 3.89 3.86 12.53
C GLU A 185 4.66 2.75 11.78
N ARG A 186 4.67 2.82 10.46
CA ARG A 186 5.42 1.87 9.61
C ARG A 186 6.93 1.96 9.82
N LEU A 187 7.49 3.18 9.94
CA LEU A 187 8.92 3.36 10.22
C LEU A 187 9.31 2.71 11.54
N ILE A 188 8.52 2.89 12.58
CA ILE A 188 8.80 2.33 13.90
C ILE A 188 8.61 0.81 13.90
N MET A 189 7.44 0.34 13.48
CA MET A 189 7.05 -1.06 13.65
C MET A 189 7.71 -2.01 12.66
N CYS A 190 7.94 -1.57 11.41
CA CYS A 190 8.53 -2.43 10.38
C CYS A 190 10.02 -2.22 10.19
N HIS A 191 10.52 -1.01 10.48
CA HIS A 191 11.90 -0.66 10.17
C HIS A 191 12.73 -0.30 11.39
N ALA A 192 12.15 -0.30 12.60
CA ALA A 192 12.79 0.10 13.86
C ALA A 192 13.48 1.50 13.76
N VAL A 193 12.86 2.41 13.01
CA VAL A 193 13.35 3.77 12.79
C VAL A 193 12.49 4.75 13.56
N LEU A 194 13.08 5.47 14.52
CA LEU A 194 12.45 6.61 15.18
C LEU A 194 12.63 7.86 14.30
N PRO A 195 11.56 8.48 13.78
CA PRO A 195 11.67 9.56 12.81
C PRO A 195 12.15 10.89 13.40
N GLY A 196 12.11 11.05 14.72
CA GLY A 196 12.59 12.26 15.43
C GLY A 196 12.54 12.08 16.93
N LYS A 197 13.34 12.87 17.65
CA LYS A 197 13.35 12.88 19.14
C LYS A 197 12.26 13.78 19.70
N ASP A 198 12.08 14.94 19.11
CA ASP A 198 11.05 15.91 19.46
C ASP A 198 9.97 15.88 18.39
N THR A 199 8.76 15.46 18.76
CA THR A 199 7.68 15.25 17.80
C THR A 199 6.42 15.99 18.23
N VAL A 200 5.78 16.66 17.27
CA VAL A 200 4.45 17.26 17.43
C VAL A 200 3.46 16.45 16.60
N VAL A 201 2.40 15.98 17.22
CA VAL A 201 1.32 15.24 16.54
C VAL A 201 0.14 16.19 16.35
N VAL A 202 -0.25 16.41 15.09
CA VAL A 202 -1.43 17.19 14.71
C VAL A 202 -2.46 16.24 14.13
N THR A 203 -3.64 16.19 14.72
CA THR A 203 -4.68 15.22 14.32
C THR A 203 -6.08 15.83 14.39
N THR A 204 -6.98 15.28 13.58
CA THR A 204 -8.41 15.60 13.58
C THR A 204 -9.27 14.44 14.13
N HIS A 205 -8.63 13.34 14.54
CA HIS A 205 -9.31 12.13 15.04
C HIS A 205 -8.44 11.35 16.01
N ASP A 206 -9.00 10.37 16.69
CA ASP A 206 -8.34 9.60 17.79
C ASP A 206 -7.12 8.78 17.32
N GLY A 207 -6.98 8.47 16.05
CA GLY A 207 -5.80 7.77 15.48
C GLY A 207 -4.47 8.46 15.79
N GLY A 208 -4.46 9.80 15.92
CA GLY A 208 -3.26 10.53 16.32
C GLY A 208 -2.76 10.21 17.73
N PHE A 209 -3.64 9.83 18.65
CA PHE A 209 -3.22 9.37 20.00
C PHE A 209 -2.47 8.04 19.94
N HIS A 210 -2.89 7.13 19.03
CA HIS A 210 -2.17 5.88 18.80
C HIS A 210 -0.73 6.14 18.35
N THR A 211 -0.55 7.00 17.35
CA THR A 211 0.79 7.39 16.87
C THR A 211 1.62 8.04 17.98
N ALA A 212 1.01 8.92 18.79
CA ALA A 212 1.71 9.56 19.91
C ALA A 212 2.15 8.54 20.98
N LEU A 213 1.30 7.57 21.30
CA LEU A 213 1.63 6.49 22.24
C LEU A 213 2.76 5.61 21.72
N LEU A 214 2.72 5.29 20.40
CA LEU A 214 3.76 4.50 19.75
C LEU A 214 5.10 5.24 19.76
N LEU A 215 5.12 6.52 19.41
CA LEU A 215 6.30 7.37 19.48
C LEU A 215 6.89 7.41 20.90
N LYS A 216 6.05 7.62 21.92
CA LYS A 216 6.47 7.63 23.32
C LYS A 216 7.05 6.28 23.76
N GLY A 217 6.54 5.18 23.24
CA GLY A 217 7.03 3.83 23.56
C GLY A 217 8.34 3.48 22.85
N ALA A 218 8.63 4.16 21.75
CA ALA A 218 9.84 3.92 20.95
C ALA A 218 11.06 4.75 21.38
N GLY A 219 10.89 5.75 22.27
CA GLY A 219 11.94 6.64 22.77
C GLY A 219 11.52 8.06 22.84
#